data_aaf99515feaafd7b51f3eb15fc5093a4
#
_entry.id   aaf99515feaafd7b51f3eb15fc5093a4
#
_cell.length_a   1.000
_cell.length_b   1.000
_cell.length_c   1.000
_cell.angle_alpha   90.00
_cell.angle_beta   90.00
_cell.angle_gamma   90.00
#
_symmetry.space_group_name_H-M   'P 1'
#
loop_
_entity.id
_entity.type
_entity.pdbx_description
1 polymer ?
#
loop_
_entity_poly.entity_id
_entity_poly.type
_entity_poly.pdbx_seq_one_letter_code
_entity_poly.pdbx_strand_id
1 'polypeptide(L)'
;RRAKGEPSQGRAPAPGKIWLYGLHTVGEALKNPRRRLHRLLVTRNALARLGVAEGALPCPYEIVEPKTIVAELGSEAVHQGVAVETEPLTAQKLGDLEGARLVLVLDQVTDPHNVGAILRSATAFAADAVVTTTRHSPQESGVLAKAASGALEHVTQIEVRNLAEALGELAEHGFTTIGLDSEGPETFEASL
;
A
#
# COMPACT_ATOMS: atom_id res chain seq x y z
N ARG A 1 4.24 21.50 -34.27
CA ARG A 1 3.94 21.53 -32.80
C ARG A 1 2.68 20.70 -32.59
N ARG A 2 2.81 19.46 -32.11
CA ARG A 2 1.66 18.67 -31.62
C ARG A 2 1.27 19.25 -30.27
N ALA A 3 0.02 19.66 -30.13
CA ALA A 3 -0.56 20.02 -28.84
C ALA A 3 -0.42 18.81 -27.91
N LYS A 4 0.16 19.01 -26.72
CA LYS A 4 0.09 18.04 -25.64
C LYS A 4 -1.40 17.93 -25.26
N GLY A 5 -2.03 16.82 -25.56
CA GLY A 5 -3.38 16.53 -25.09
C GLY A 5 -3.39 16.57 -23.55
N GLU A 6 -4.46 17.08 -22.99
CA GLU A 6 -4.66 17.03 -21.53
C GLU A 6 -4.60 15.58 -21.06
N PRO A 7 -4.03 15.32 -19.86
CA PRO A 7 -3.97 13.97 -19.32
C PRO A 7 -5.40 13.43 -19.16
N SER A 8 -5.67 12.25 -19.72
CA SER A 8 -6.96 11.61 -19.57
C SER A 8 -7.09 11.11 -18.12
N GLN A 9 -8.13 11.56 -17.43
CA GLN A 9 -8.50 11.01 -16.14
C GLN A 9 -9.07 9.59 -16.35
N GLY A 10 -8.60 8.62 -15.54
CA GLY A 10 -9.13 7.26 -15.57
C GLY A 10 -10.59 7.22 -15.10
N ARG A 11 -11.23 6.08 -15.34
CA ARG A 11 -12.58 5.82 -14.85
C ARG A 11 -12.51 5.53 -13.35
N ALA A 12 -13.36 6.20 -12.56
CA ALA A 12 -13.46 5.89 -11.12
C ALA A 12 -13.85 4.42 -10.93
N PRO A 13 -13.16 3.67 -10.06
CA PRO A 13 -13.56 2.31 -9.72
C PRO A 13 -14.95 2.29 -9.06
N ALA A 14 -15.57 1.12 -9.00
CA ALA A 14 -16.84 0.96 -8.30
C ALA A 14 -16.70 1.34 -6.81
N PRO A 15 -17.76 1.79 -6.12
CA PRO A 15 -17.71 2.14 -4.72
C PRO A 15 -17.08 1.05 -3.86
N GLY A 16 -16.16 1.41 -2.98
CA GLY A 16 -15.43 0.48 -2.10
C GLY A 16 -14.31 -0.30 -2.79
N LYS A 17 -14.02 -0.03 -4.07
CA LYS A 17 -12.95 -0.68 -4.80
C LYS A 17 -11.86 0.31 -5.19
N ILE A 18 -10.66 -0.22 -5.40
CA ILE A 18 -9.49 0.49 -5.88
C ILE A 18 -8.81 -0.30 -7.00
N TRP A 19 -8.02 0.39 -7.81
CA TRP A 19 -7.10 -0.22 -8.75
C TRP A 19 -5.69 -0.25 -8.17
N LEU A 20 -5.11 -1.43 -8.08
CA LEU A 20 -3.66 -1.60 -7.88
C LEU A 20 -3.00 -1.85 -9.23
N TYR A 21 -1.81 -1.28 -9.45
CA TYR A 21 -1.13 -1.39 -10.73
C TYR A 21 0.40 -1.45 -10.60
N GLY A 22 1.03 -2.00 -11.63
CA GLY A 22 2.47 -2.25 -11.68
C GLY A 22 2.83 -3.67 -11.20
N LEU A 23 3.87 -4.23 -11.84
CA LEU A 23 4.21 -5.64 -11.72
C LEU A 23 4.45 -6.12 -10.28
N HIS A 24 5.26 -5.41 -9.51
CA HIS A 24 5.55 -5.81 -8.12
C HIS A 24 4.31 -5.69 -7.24
N THR A 25 3.61 -4.56 -7.31
CA THR A 25 2.39 -4.30 -6.53
C THR A 25 1.34 -5.36 -6.79
N VAL A 26 1.02 -5.61 -8.06
CA VAL A 26 0.03 -6.62 -8.44
C VAL A 26 0.53 -8.03 -8.13
N GLY A 27 1.81 -8.32 -8.39
CA GLY A 27 2.39 -9.62 -8.09
C GLY A 27 2.27 -10.03 -6.61
N GLU A 28 2.50 -9.08 -5.69
CA GLU A 28 2.32 -9.34 -4.25
C GLU A 28 0.84 -9.40 -3.85
N ALA A 29 -0.01 -8.53 -4.42
CA ALA A 29 -1.45 -8.56 -4.17
C ALA A 29 -2.09 -9.90 -4.58
N LEU A 30 -1.66 -10.49 -5.70
CA LEU A 30 -2.14 -11.80 -6.16
C LEU A 30 -1.77 -12.96 -5.22
N LYS A 31 -0.73 -12.81 -4.41
CA LYS A 31 -0.26 -13.82 -3.44
C LYS A 31 -0.91 -13.66 -2.06
N ASN A 32 -1.50 -12.49 -1.76
CA ASN A 32 -2.04 -12.20 -0.45
C ASN A 32 -3.46 -12.78 -0.28
N PRO A 33 -3.67 -13.80 0.56
CA PRO A 33 -5.00 -14.39 0.75
C PRO A 33 -6.00 -13.46 1.44
N ARG A 34 -5.53 -12.39 2.10
CA ARG A 34 -6.39 -11.37 2.71
C ARG A 34 -6.95 -10.38 1.70
N ARG A 35 -6.38 -10.33 0.47
CA ARG A 35 -6.76 -9.39 -0.57
C ARG A 35 -7.99 -9.90 -1.34
N ARG A 36 -9.05 -9.11 -1.35
CA ARG A 36 -10.26 -9.44 -2.08
C ARG A 36 -10.17 -8.94 -3.51
N LEU A 37 -9.74 -9.83 -4.40
CA LEU A 37 -9.50 -9.53 -5.81
C LEU A 37 -10.77 -9.73 -6.63
N HIS A 38 -11.07 -8.80 -7.55
CA HIS A 38 -12.26 -8.83 -8.40
C HIS A 38 -11.97 -9.20 -9.85
N ARG A 39 -11.04 -8.47 -10.49
CA ARG A 39 -10.61 -8.75 -11.86
C ARG A 39 -9.20 -8.23 -12.14
N LEU A 40 -8.49 -8.91 -12.99
CA LEU A 40 -7.15 -8.56 -13.44
C LEU A 40 -7.17 -8.17 -14.92
N LEU A 41 -6.67 -6.98 -15.24
CA LEU A 41 -6.38 -6.56 -16.61
C LEU A 41 -4.88 -6.71 -16.83
N VAL A 42 -4.48 -7.46 -17.85
CA VAL A 42 -3.06 -7.78 -18.05
C VAL A 42 -2.72 -7.88 -19.54
N THR A 43 -1.57 -7.34 -19.94
CA THR A 43 -1.04 -7.58 -21.29
C THR A 43 -0.30 -8.93 -21.34
N ARG A 44 -0.18 -9.54 -22.52
CA ARG A 44 0.56 -10.82 -22.67
C ARG A 44 1.96 -10.75 -22.09
N ASN A 45 2.68 -9.67 -22.35
CA ASN A 45 4.04 -9.49 -21.84
C ASN A 45 4.05 -9.37 -20.30
N ALA A 46 3.12 -8.63 -19.71
CA ALA A 46 3.04 -8.50 -18.26
C ALA A 46 2.65 -9.82 -17.59
N LEU A 47 1.73 -10.58 -18.18
CA LEU A 47 1.33 -11.91 -17.68
C LEU A 47 2.54 -12.86 -17.62
N ALA A 48 3.34 -12.92 -18.68
CA ALA A 48 4.57 -13.71 -18.67
C ALA A 48 5.55 -13.27 -17.59
N ARG A 49 5.67 -11.95 -17.33
CA ARG A 49 6.55 -11.38 -16.29
C ARG A 49 6.04 -11.59 -14.86
N LEU A 50 4.75 -11.75 -14.66
CA LEU A 50 4.18 -12.09 -13.34
C LEU A 50 4.61 -13.50 -12.90
N GLY A 51 4.96 -14.38 -13.85
CA GLY A 51 5.41 -15.74 -13.54
C GLY A 51 4.31 -16.64 -12.96
N VAL A 52 3.05 -16.25 -13.10
CA VAL A 52 1.89 -17.03 -12.63
C VAL A 52 1.27 -17.75 -13.83
N ALA A 53 1.07 -19.06 -13.70
CA ALA A 53 0.35 -19.82 -14.72
C ALA A 53 -1.09 -19.32 -14.85
N GLU A 54 -1.63 -19.24 -16.06
CA GLU A 54 -2.99 -18.72 -16.31
C GLU A 54 -4.06 -19.42 -15.47
N GLY A 55 -3.96 -20.74 -15.28
CA GLY A 55 -4.88 -21.52 -14.45
C GLY A 55 -4.71 -21.38 -12.94
N ALA A 56 -3.66 -20.67 -12.48
CA ALA A 56 -3.37 -20.45 -11.05
C ALA A 56 -3.67 -19.01 -10.60
N LEU A 57 -4.24 -18.17 -11.45
CA LEU A 57 -4.64 -16.82 -11.08
C LEU A 57 -5.82 -16.85 -10.09
N PRO A 58 -5.75 -16.10 -8.96
CA PRO A 58 -6.77 -16.17 -7.90
C PRO A 58 -8.05 -15.38 -8.21
N CYS A 59 -8.15 -14.73 -9.36
CA CYS A 59 -9.33 -13.97 -9.79
C CYS A 59 -9.52 -14.06 -11.32
N PRO A 60 -10.72 -13.72 -11.84
CA PRO A 60 -10.94 -13.56 -13.27
C PRO A 60 -9.96 -12.57 -13.90
N TYR A 61 -9.47 -12.86 -15.08
CA TYR A 61 -8.51 -12.00 -15.79
C TYR A 61 -8.90 -11.81 -17.25
N GLU A 62 -8.42 -10.70 -17.81
CA GLU A 62 -8.57 -10.36 -19.23
C GLU A 62 -7.21 -9.98 -19.81
N ILE A 63 -6.87 -10.59 -20.94
CA ILE A 63 -5.69 -10.16 -21.70
C ILE A 63 -6.11 -8.98 -22.59
N VAL A 64 -5.52 -7.83 -22.32
CA VAL A 64 -5.91 -6.55 -22.92
C VAL A 64 -4.73 -5.82 -23.55
N GLU A 65 -5.04 -4.86 -24.40
CA GLU A 65 -4.05 -3.89 -24.88
C GLU A 65 -3.77 -2.81 -23.82
N PRO A 66 -2.54 -2.22 -23.79
CA PRO A 66 -2.18 -1.20 -22.81
C PRO A 66 -3.17 -0.02 -22.71
N LYS A 67 -3.77 0.37 -23.85
CA LYS A 67 -4.77 1.45 -23.90
C LYS A 67 -6.02 1.17 -23.08
N THR A 68 -6.40 -0.09 -22.91
CA THR A 68 -7.53 -0.49 -22.08
C THR A 68 -7.25 -0.22 -20.61
N ILE A 69 -6.02 -0.51 -20.16
CA ILE A 69 -5.59 -0.22 -18.78
C ILE A 69 -5.50 1.30 -18.56
N VAL A 70 -4.99 2.04 -19.53
CA VAL A 70 -4.96 3.52 -19.48
C VAL A 70 -6.39 4.11 -19.38
N ALA A 71 -7.36 3.53 -20.07
CA ALA A 71 -8.75 4.00 -19.98
C ALA A 71 -9.35 3.86 -18.57
N GLU A 72 -8.94 2.83 -17.81
CA GLU A 72 -9.38 2.62 -16.43
C GLU A 72 -8.57 3.47 -15.42
N LEU A 73 -7.26 3.60 -15.61
CA LEU A 73 -6.35 4.21 -14.63
C LEU A 73 -6.02 5.69 -14.90
N GLY A 74 -6.21 6.14 -16.14
CA GLY A 74 -5.68 7.42 -16.61
C GLY A 74 -4.26 7.32 -17.18
N SER A 75 -3.85 8.35 -17.91
CA SER A 75 -2.57 8.39 -18.65
C SER A 75 -1.33 8.53 -17.76
N GLU A 76 -1.51 9.02 -16.52
CA GLU A 76 -0.40 9.24 -15.58
C GLU A 76 0.01 7.96 -14.83
N ALA A 77 -0.81 6.91 -14.87
CA ALA A 77 -0.54 5.67 -14.15
C ALA A 77 0.54 4.83 -14.84
N VAL A 78 1.67 4.62 -14.18
CA VAL A 78 2.76 3.75 -14.65
C VAL A 78 2.41 2.28 -14.37
N HIS A 79 1.46 1.73 -15.12
CA HIS A 79 0.86 0.42 -14.88
C HIS A 79 1.71 -0.78 -15.32
N GLN A 80 2.71 -0.60 -16.17
CA GLN A 80 3.62 -1.67 -16.63
C GLN A 80 2.88 -2.86 -17.31
N GLY A 81 1.70 -2.62 -17.86
CA GLY A 81 0.89 -3.63 -18.55
C GLY A 81 0.00 -4.47 -17.62
N VAL A 82 -0.18 -4.09 -16.36
CA VAL A 82 -1.00 -4.84 -15.41
C VAL A 82 -1.72 -3.94 -14.42
N ALA A 83 -2.99 -4.27 -14.13
CA ALA A 83 -3.81 -3.66 -13.10
C ALA A 83 -4.79 -4.67 -12.53
N VAL A 84 -5.07 -4.63 -11.23
CA VAL A 84 -6.05 -5.47 -10.55
C VAL A 84 -7.04 -4.61 -9.78
N GLU A 85 -8.34 -4.86 -10.00
CA GLU A 85 -9.42 -4.27 -9.23
C GLU A 85 -9.59 -5.07 -7.93
N THR A 86 -9.56 -4.39 -6.80
CA THR A 86 -9.61 -5.00 -5.48
C THR A 86 -10.32 -4.09 -4.48
N GLU A 87 -10.66 -4.62 -3.31
CA GLU A 87 -11.01 -3.83 -2.15
C GLU A 87 -9.75 -3.43 -1.38
N PRO A 88 -9.73 -2.28 -0.68
CA PRO A 88 -8.67 -1.96 0.27
C PRO A 88 -8.50 -3.06 1.32
N LEU A 89 -7.29 -3.24 1.84
CA LEU A 89 -7.07 -4.13 2.98
C LEU A 89 -7.83 -3.60 4.20
N THR A 90 -8.47 -4.49 4.91
CA THR A 90 -9.09 -4.14 6.18
C THR A 90 -8.01 -3.82 7.21
N ALA A 91 -8.02 -2.60 7.75
CA ALA A 91 -7.13 -2.21 8.83
C ALA A 91 -7.38 -3.09 10.06
N GLN A 92 -6.31 -3.50 10.72
CA GLN A 92 -6.36 -4.23 11.98
C GLN A 92 -6.45 -3.26 13.16
N LYS A 93 -6.73 -3.80 14.36
CA LYS A 93 -6.80 -3.02 15.59
C LYS A 93 -5.48 -3.11 16.35
N LEU A 94 -5.22 -2.12 17.20
CA LEU A 94 -4.03 -2.11 18.04
C LEU A 94 -3.92 -3.35 18.94
N GLY A 95 -5.05 -3.79 19.50
CA GLY A 95 -5.11 -5.00 20.33
C GLY A 95 -4.78 -6.32 19.62
N ASP A 96 -4.69 -6.31 18.28
CA ASP A 96 -4.31 -7.49 17.49
C ASP A 96 -2.77 -7.66 17.36
N LEU A 97 -1.98 -6.77 18.00
CA LEU A 97 -0.50 -6.75 17.97
C LEU A 97 0.17 -7.70 18.97
N GLU A 98 -0.47 -8.79 19.34
CA GLU A 98 0.13 -9.75 20.27
C GLU A 98 1.45 -10.31 19.70
N GLY A 99 2.54 -10.17 20.48
CA GLY A 99 3.87 -10.63 20.09
C GLY A 99 4.63 -9.70 19.11
N ALA A 100 4.07 -8.57 18.72
CA ALA A 100 4.77 -7.58 17.89
C ALA A 100 5.96 -6.98 18.67
N ARG A 101 7.06 -6.72 17.94
CA ARG A 101 8.32 -6.20 18.51
C ARG A 101 8.69 -4.82 17.97
N LEU A 102 8.33 -4.53 16.74
CA LEU A 102 8.65 -3.27 16.09
C LEU A 102 7.40 -2.70 15.43
N VAL A 103 6.95 -1.55 15.92
CA VAL A 103 5.79 -0.82 15.43
C VAL A 103 6.24 0.57 15.01
N LEU A 104 5.94 0.97 13.78
CA LEU A 104 6.15 2.32 13.30
C LEU A 104 4.87 3.13 13.47
N VAL A 105 4.98 4.31 14.08
CA VAL A 105 3.85 5.22 14.29
C VAL A 105 4.08 6.48 13.47
N LEU A 106 3.15 6.80 12.56
CA LEU A 106 3.26 7.93 11.65
C LEU A 106 2.33 9.06 12.09
N ASP A 107 2.92 10.19 12.46
CA ASP A 107 2.17 11.41 12.76
C ASP A 107 2.18 12.34 11.55
N GLN A 108 0.98 12.66 11.03
CA GLN A 108 0.73 13.63 9.96
C GLN A 108 1.54 13.39 8.66
N VAL A 109 1.86 12.14 8.34
CA VAL A 109 2.47 11.81 7.04
C VAL A 109 1.35 11.68 6.00
N THR A 110 1.09 12.74 5.25
CA THR A 110 -0.06 12.87 4.35
C THR A 110 0.23 12.49 2.90
N ASP A 111 1.50 12.51 2.48
CA ASP A 111 1.88 12.18 1.11
C ASP A 111 1.92 10.64 0.92
N PRO A 112 1.13 10.07 -0.02
CA PRO A 112 1.14 8.64 -0.31
C PRO A 112 2.50 8.11 -0.78
N HIS A 113 3.34 8.94 -1.39
CA HIS A 113 4.69 8.54 -1.78
C HIS A 113 5.59 8.34 -0.57
N ASN A 114 5.50 9.23 0.42
CA ASN A 114 6.25 9.12 1.67
C ASN A 114 5.79 7.91 2.48
N VAL A 115 4.48 7.73 2.65
CA VAL A 115 3.94 6.54 3.33
C VAL A 115 4.36 5.26 2.61
N GLY A 116 4.30 5.23 1.29
CA GLY A 116 4.77 4.08 0.49
C GLY A 116 6.25 3.77 0.69
N ALA A 117 7.10 4.80 0.76
CA ALA A 117 8.54 4.63 1.04
C ALA A 117 8.78 4.09 2.45
N ILE A 118 8.04 4.60 3.45
CA ILE A 118 8.11 4.11 4.83
C ILE A 118 7.68 2.64 4.91
N LEU A 119 6.58 2.25 4.25
CA LEU A 119 6.12 0.85 4.21
C LEU A 119 7.17 -0.09 3.62
N ARG A 120 7.90 0.34 2.57
CA ARG A 120 9.03 -0.44 2.02
C ARG A 120 10.14 -0.62 3.04
N SER A 121 10.51 0.43 3.75
CA SER A 121 11.52 0.37 4.82
C SER A 121 11.03 -0.53 5.97
N ALA A 122 9.77 -0.37 6.39
CA ALA A 122 9.12 -1.20 7.40
C ALA A 122 9.22 -2.69 7.06
N THR A 123 8.90 -3.05 5.81
CA THR A 123 9.04 -4.43 5.33
C THR A 123 10.50 -4.90 5.36
N ALA A 124 11.45 -4.06 4.92
CA ALA A 124 12.87 -4.41 4.89
C ALA A 124 13.46 -4.65 6.28
N PHE A 125 12.97 -3.93 7.29
CA PHE A 125 13.38 -4.07 8.69
C PHE A 125 12.48 -5.01 9.49
N ALA A 126 11.58 -5.75 8.83
CA ALA A 126 10.65 -6.69 9.46
C ALA A 126 9.81 -6.05 10.58
N ALA A 127 9.35 -4.80 10.36
CA ALA A 127 8.39 -4.17 11.25
C ALA A 127 7.06 -4.94 11.20
N ASP A 128 6.47 -5.16 12.36
CA ASP A 128 5.23 -5.93 12.52
C ASP A 128 4.00 -5.13 12.08
N ALA A 129 4.02 -3.81 12.35
CA ALA A 129 2.91 -2.94 12.00
C ALA A 129 3.36 -1.49 11.71
N VAL A 130 2.48 -0.81 10.96
CA VAL A 130 2.50 0.65 10.78
C VAL A 130 1.17 1.22 11.26
N VAL A 131 1.23 2.11 12.24
CA VAL A 131 0.08 2.82 12.81
C VAL A 131 -0.04 4.19 12.16
N THR A 132 -1.22 4.53 11.69
CA THR A 132 -1.54 5.82 11.07
C THR A 132 -2.83 6.39 11.67
N THR A 133 -3.09 7.68 11.41
CA THR A 133 -4.35 8.30 11.84
C THR A 133 -5.37 8.30 10.71
N THR A 134 -6.64 8.05 11.02
CA THR A 134 -7.73 8.03 10.03
C THR A 134 -7.96 9.36 9.30
N ARG A 135 -7.56 10.50 9.88
CA ARG A 135 -7.81 11.83 9.32
C ARG A 135 -6.64 12.44 8.57
N HIS A 136 -5.42 12.08 8.94
CA HIS A 136 -4.19 12.74 8.46
C HIS A 136 -3.25 11.77 7.75
N SER A 137 -3.77 10.64 7.30
CA SER A 137 -3.00 9.67 6.51
C SER A 137 -3.72 9.37 5.20
N PRO A 138 -2.98 9.12 4.12
CA PRO A 138 -3.58 8.78 2.85
C PRO A 138 -4.28 7.43 2.95
N GLN A 139 -5.51 7.36 2.45
CA GLN A 139 -6.20 6.09 2.29
C GLN A 139 -5.48 5.21 1.26
N GLU A 140 -5.68 3.91 1.36
CA GLU A 140 -5.13 2.98 0.38
C GLU A 140 -5.63 3.33 -1.03
N SER A 141 -4.69 3.47 -1.95
CA SER A 141 -4.91 3.85 -3.34
C SER A 141 -3.87 3.20 -4.24
N GLY A 142 -4.12 3.21 -5.54
CA GLY A 142 -3.14 2.71 -6.51
C GLY A 142 -1.81 3.47 -6.46
N VAL A 143 -1.83 4.76 -6.14
CA VAL A 143 -0.61 5.59 -5.99
C VAL A 143 0.20 5.13 -4.77
N LEU A 144 -0.45 5.00 -3.60
CA LEU A 144 0.19 4.50 -2.39
C LEU A 144 0.75 3.09 -2.58
N ALA A 145 -0.06 2.18 -3.12
CA ALA A 145 0.34 0.80 -3.38
C ALA A 145 1.50 0.71 -4.36
N LYS A 146 1.50 1.55 -5.40
CA LYS A 146 2.61 1.63 -6.36
C LYS A 146 3.89 2.13 -5.70
N ALA A 147 3.81 3.16 -4.87
CA ALA A 147 4.94 3.68 -4.10
C ALA A 147 5.49 2.65 -3.11
N ALA A 148 4.61 1.91 -2.44
CA ALA A 148 4.95 0.83 -1.52
C ALA A 148 5.55 -0.40 -2.20
N SER A 149 5.38 -0.55 -3.54
CA SER A 149 5.97 -1.66 -4.33
C SER A 149 5.71 -3.05 -3.76
N GLY A 150 4.49 -3.31 -3.28
CA GLY A 150 4.07 -4.57 -2.68
C GLY A 150 4.19 -4.64 -1.15
N ALA A 151 4.87 -3.71 -0.50
CA ALA A 151 5.04 -3.70 0.95
C ALA A 151 3.71 -3.65 1.73
N LEU A 152 2.66 -3.07 1.14
CA LEU A 152 1.30 -3.07 1.70
C LEU A 152 0.78 -4.48 2.03
N GLU A 153 1.21 -5.48 1.30
CA GLU A 153 0.76 -6.87 1.47
C GLU A 153 1.45 -7.59 2.64
N HIS A 154 2.55 -7.03 3.13
CA HIS A 154 3.43 -7.68 4.12
C HIS A 154 3.37 -7.05 5.52
N VAL A 155 3.14 -5.74 5.60
CA VAL A 155 3.11 -5.01 6.87
C VAL A 155 1.68 -4.82 7.33
N THR A 156 1.40 -5.13 8.60
CA THR A 156 0.10 -4.88 9.21
C THR A 156 -0.18 -3.38 9.28
N GLN A 157 -1.33 -2.96 8.76
CA GLN A 157 -1.76 -1.56 8.85
C GLN A 157 -2.81 -1.41 9.92
N ILE A 158 -2.61 -0.42 10.78
CA ILE A 158 -3.51 -0.08 11.89
C ILE A 158 -3.89 1.38 11.75
N GLU A 159 -5.19 1.65 11.76
CA GLU A 159 -5.71 3.00 11.74
C GLU A 159 -6.31 3.37 13.09
N VAL A 160 -5.82 4.47 13.68
CA VAL A 160 -6.31 4.99 14.95
C VAL A 160 -6.93 6.38 14.79
N ARG A 161 -7.82 6.75 15.70
CA ARG A 161 -8.43 8.09 15.70
C ARG A 161 -7.58 9.11 16.45
N ASN A 162 -6.94 8.66 17.52
CA ASN A 162 -6.13 9.48 18.41
C ASN A 162 -4.77 8.82 18.61
N LEU A 163 -3.72 9.48 18.16
CA LEU A 163 -2.37 8.93 18.22
C LEU A 163 -1.83 8.89 19.66
N ALA A 164 -2.18 9.87 20.49
CA ALA A 164 -1.75 9.90 21.89
C ALA A 164 -2.35 8.75 22.69
N GLU A 165 -3.64 8.43 22.48
CA GLU A 165 -4.29 7.27 23.09
C GLU A 165 -3.64 5.96 22.61
N ALA A 166 -3.35 5.86 21.31
CA ALA A 166 -2.68 4.68 20.75
C ALA A 166 -1.28 4.46 21.32
N LEU A 167 -0.50 5.53 21.53
CA LEU A 167 0.81 5.46 22.18
C LEU A 167 0.70 5.01 23.63
N GLY A 168 -0.33 5.46 24.38
CA GLY A 168 -0.63 4.99 25.73
C GLY A 168 -0.95 3.50 25.75
N GLU A 169 -1.81 3.02 24.85
CA GLU A 169 -2.16 1.61 24.71
C GLU A 169 -0.92 0.75 24.37
N LEU A 170 -0.07 1.21 23.46
CA LEU A 170 1.20 0.54 23.15
C LEU A 170 2.12 0.45 24.37
N ALA A 171 2.22 1.50 25.17
CA ALA A 171 3.01 1.49 26.41
C ALA A 171 2.45 0.49 27.43
N GLU A 172 1.13 0.36 27.59
CA GLU A 172 0.46 -0.64 28.42
C GLU A 172 0.77 -2.08 27.96
N HIS A 173 0.97 -2.27 26.64
CA HIS A 173 1.41 -3.55 26.06
C HIS A 173 2.94 -3.77 26.13
N GLY A 174 3.67 -2.90 26.82
CA GLY A 174 5.09 -3.04 27.06
C GLY A 174 6.02 -2.48 25.99
N PHE A 175 5.50 -1.70 25.03
CA PHE A 175 6.34 -1.03 24.05
C PHE A 175 7.04 0.20 24.66
N THR A 176 8.31 0.38 24.35
CA THR A 176 9.03 1.63 24.58
C THR A 176 8.85 2.54 23.37
N THR A 177 8.39 3.77 23.59
CA THR A 177 8.21 4.76 22.53
C THR A 177 9.47 5.59 22.33
N ILE A 178 9.96 5.67 21.10
CA ILE A 178 11.06 6.53 20.70
C ILE A 178 10.52 7.51 19.65
N GLY A 179 10.58 8.80 19.98
CA GLY A 179 10.21 9.88 19.05
C GLY A 179 11.42 10.25 18.19
N LEU A 180 11.20 10.34 16.87
CA LEU A 180 12.22 10.81 15.93
C LEU A 180 11.91 12.25 15.53
N ASP A 181 12.76 13.18 15.94
CA ASP A 181 12.68 14.60 15.61
C ASP A 181 14.09 15.13 15.29
N SER A 182 14.19 16.06 14.34
CA SER A 182 15.46 16.70 13.98
C SER A 182 16.06 17.55 15.12
N GLU A 183 15.24 17.98 16.07
CA GLU A 183 15.63 18.78 17.24
C GLU A 183 15.71 17.93 18.54
N GLY A 184 15.68 16.60 18.41
CA GLY A 184 15.77 15.68 19.53
C GLY A 184 17.06 15.89 20.34
N PRO A 185 17.01 15.77 21.70
CA PRO A 185 18.16 16.01 22.58
C PRO A 185 19.23 14.91 22.48
N GLU A 186 18.89 13.75 21.97
CA GLU A 186 19.76 12.57 21.89
C GLU A 186 19.79 11.99 20.49
N THR A 187 20.86 11.25 20.17
CA THR A 187 20.88 10.47 18.92
C THR A 187 20.02 9.21 19.06
N PHE A 188 19.52 8.69 17.96
CA PHE A 188 18.71 7.46 17.94
C PHE A 188 19.45 6.28 18.59
N GLU A 189 20.76 6.14 18.33
CA GLU A 189 21.58 5.08 18.90
C GLU A 189 21.69 5.16 20.43
N ALA A 190 21.62 6.35 21.00
CA ALA A 190 21.66 6.55 22.44
C ALA A 190 20.33 6.22 23.14
N SER A 191 19.24 6.15 22.36
CA SER A 191 17.89 5.87 22.86
C SER A 191 17.52 4.37 22.81
N LEU A 192 18.36 3.54 22.19
CA LEU A 192 18.22 2.08 22.10
C LEU A 192 18.90 1.38 23.27
#